data_a2e3de1f92b434643dc19d44fe0457ce
#
_entry.id   a2e3de1f92b434643dc19d44fe0457ce
#
_cell.length_a   1.000
_cell.length_b   1.000
_cell.length_c   1.000
_cell.angle_alpha   90.00
_cell.angle_beta   90.00
_cell.angle_gamma   90.00
#
_symmetry.space_group_name_H-M   'P 1'
#
loop_
_entity.id
_entity.type
_entity.pdbx_description
1 polymer ?
#
loop_
_entity_poly.entity_id
_entity_poly.type
_entity_poly.pdbx_seq_one_letter_code
_entity_poly.pdbx_strand_id
1 'polypeptide(L)'
;MTMAMANVVTTIQLIYTHGSPVGMPAPIIAFLGSRRLFPFLPWLVVLGLIMIILMQFILRRTVYGQQVYAIGSNYNAAYLAGVRAATVKGIAYILSGILSSLAGFWLIAYNNFVFVNMGAAYVLPSVAAVVIGGTSLAGGEGSYTGTVLGSVILTALASLLVVLHTDEAGRQIINGLVLILLLALYTRQPAIRQ
;
A
#
# COMPACT_ATOMS: atom_id res chain seq x y z
N MET A 1 5.89 16.94 7.68
CA MET A 1 4.47 17.36 7.75
C MET A 1 3.48 16.20 7.79
N THR A 2 3.63 15.16 7.01
CA THR A 2 2.70 14.01 6.96
C THR A 2 2.55 13.26 8.29
N MET A 3 3.64 12.98 9.01
CA MET A 3 3.57 12.31 10.32
C MET A 3 2.88 13.16 11.39
N ALA A 4 3.10 14.47 11.40
CA ALA A 4 2.42 15.37 12.34
C ALA A 4 0.90 15.38 12.08
N MET A 5 0.50 15.42 10.80
CA MET A 5 -0.91 15.39 10.43
C MET A 5 -1.56 14.04 10.76
N ALA A 6 -0.85 12.93 10.59
CA ALA A 6 -1.33 11.61 11.00
C ALA A 6 -1.61 11.55 12.51
N ASN A 7 -0.70 12.09 13.34
CA ASN A 7 -0.90 12.16 14.79
C ASN A 7 -2.09 13.04 15.17
N VAL A 8 -2.28 14.18 14.50
CA VAL A 8 -3.45 15.06 14.74
C VAL A 8 -4.75 14.30 14.44
N VAL A 9 -4.83 13.65 13.28
CA VAL A 9 -6.03 12.87 12.88
C VAL A 9 -6.30 11.73 13.88
N THR A 10 -5.25 10.98 14.29
CA THR A 10 -5.39 9.90 15.26
C THR A 10 -5.87 10.43 16.64
N THR A 11 -5.36 11.59 17.06
CA THR A 11 -5.78 12.22 18.32
C THR A 11 -7.23 12.67 18.27
N ILE A 12 -7.66 13.29 17.15
CA ILE A 12 -9.06 13.69 16.95
C ILE A 12 -9.96 12.44 16.97
N GLN A 13 -9.55 11.37 16.33
CA GLN A 13 -10.28 10.09 16.34
C GLN A 13 -10.42 9.53 17.76
N LEU A 14 -9.35 9.55 18.57
CA LEU A 14 -9.37 9.11 19.97
C LEU A 14 -10.33 9.95 20.83
N ILE A 15 -10.34 11.26 20.64
CA ILE A 15 -11.26 12.16 21.35
C ILE A 15 -12.70 11.87 20.95
N TYR A 16 -12.98 11.72 19.64
CA TYR A 16 -14.32 11.45 19.14
C TYR A 16 -14.88 10.10 19.61
N THR A 17 -14.03 9.10 19.73
CA THR A 17 -14.40 7.74 20.18
C THR A 17 -14.36 7.57 21.71
N HIS A 18 -14.10 8.65 22.47
CA HIS A 18 -13.92 8.61 23.94
C HIS A 18 -12.92 7.53 24.40
N GLY A 19 -11.87 7.28 23.60
CA GLY A 19 -10.88 6.25 23.88
C GLY A 19 -11.40 4.81 23.77
N SER A 20 -12.64 4.61 23.34
CA SER A 20 -13.22 3.30 23.10
C SER A 20 -12.89 2.86 21.67
N PRO A 21 -11.99 1.86 21.49
CA PRO A 21 -11.43 1.59 20.17
C PRO A 21 -12.32 0.70 19.29
N VAL A 22 -13.50 0.30 19.74
CA VAL A 22 -14.27 -0.76 19.08
C VAL A 22 -15.61 -0.23 18.56
N GLY A 23 -15.78 -0.30 17.22
CA GLY A 23 -17.05 -0.04 16.57
C GLY A 23 -17.46 -1.23 15.70
N MET A 24 -18.77 -1.44 15.54
CA MET A 24 -19.30 -2.34 14.53
C MET A 24 -19.34 -1.64 13.17
N PRO A 25 -18.92 -2.28 12.10
CA PRO A 25 -19.03 -1.71 10.77
C PRO A 25 -20.51 -1.51 10.38
N ALA A 26 -20.78 -0.50 9.55
CA ALA A 26 -22.09 -0.32 8.97
C ALA A 26 -22.53 -1.62 8.26
N PRO A 27 -23.84 -1.99 8.33
CA PRO A 27 -24.33 -3.27 7.80
C PRO A 27 -23.98 -3.49 6.31
N ILE A 28 -23.87 -2.42 5.53
CA ILE A 28 -23.44 -2.47 4.13
C ILE A 28 -22.00 -2.97 3.99
N ILE A 29 -21.09 -2.52 4.86
CA ILE A 29 -19.66 -2.89 4.83
C ILE A 29 -19.51 -4.36 5.28
N ALA A 30 -20.20 -4.74 6.35
CA ALA A 30 -20.22 -6.13 6.83
C ALA A 30 -20.80 -7.08 5.77
N PHE A 31 -21.83 -6.64 5.05
CA PHE A 31 -22.44 -7.39 3.95
C PHE A 31 -21.47 -7.61 2.79
N LEU A 32 -20.70 -6.58 2.39
CA LEU A 32 -19.68 -6.68 1.35
C LEU A 32 -18.54 -7.62 1.76
N GLY A 33 -18.15 -7.61 3.03
CA GLY A 33 -17.09 -8.48 3.56
C GLY A 33 -17.48 -9.96 3.65
N SER A 34 -18.74 -10.23 4.01
CA SER A 34 -19.23 -11.59 4.22
C SER A 34 -19.76 -12.28 2.96
N ARG A 35 -20.05 -11.54 1.89
CA ARG A 35 -20.63 -12.10 0.66
C ARG A 35 -19.59 -12.82 -0.18
N ARG A 36 -19.91 -14.06 -0.55
CA ARG A 36 -19.13 -14.85 -1.53
C ARG A 36 -19.91 -14.86 -2.85
N LEU A 37 -19.28 -14.48 -3.96
CA LEU A 37 -19.84 -14.60 -5.31
C LEU A 37 -19.93 -16.07 -5.74
N PHE A 38 -18.88 -16.83 -5.40
CA PHE A 38 -18.78 -18.26 -5.59
C PHE A 38 -18.31 -18.91 -4.28
N PRO A 39 -18.51 -20.22 -4.07
CA PRO A 39 -18.07 -20.88 -2.84
C PRO A 39 -16.60 -20.67 -2.50
N PHE A 40 -15.75 -20.39 -3.51
CA PHE A 40 -14.32 -20.19 -3.36
C PHE A 40 -13.84 -18.73 -3.51
N LEU A 41 -14.71 -17.77 -3.95
CA LEU A 41 -14.25 -16.42 -4.29
C LEU A 41 -14.99 -15.35 -3.46
N PRO A 42 -14.34 -14.80 -2.42
CA PRO A 42 -14.86 -13.64 -1.69
C PRO A 42 -15.01 -12.43 -2.61
N TRP A 43 -16.06 -11.65 -2.44
CA TRP A 43 -16.29 -10.41 -3.20
C TRP A 43 -15.11 -9.43 -3.13
N LEU A 44 -14.45 -9.37 -1.98
CA LEU A 44 -13.26 -8.53 -1.76
C LEU A 44 -12.11 -8.85 -2.72
N VAL A 45 -11.90 -10.14 -3.06
CA VAL A 45 -10.85 -10.55 -4.01
C VAL A 45 -11.17 -10.04 -5.41
N VAL A 46 -12.44 -10.10 -5.83
CA VAL A 46 -12.87 -9.61 -7.15
C VAL A 46 -12.64 -8.10 -7.25
N LEU A 47 -13.02 -7.34 -6.23
CA LEU A 47 -12.77 -5.91 -6.17
C LEU A 47 -11.25 -5.60 -6.19
N GLY A 48 -10.44 -6.39 -5.47
CA GLY A 48 -8.98 -6.27 -5.50
C GLY A 48 -8.41 -6.48 -6.89
N LEU A 49 -8.86 -7.52 -7.60
CA LEU A 49 -8.43 -7.79 -8.97
C LEU A 49 -8.81 -6.66 -9.94
N ILE A 50 -10.03 -6.12 -9.81
CA ILE A 50 -10.47 -4.97 -10.61
C ILE A 50 -9.55 -3.77 -10.36
N MET A 51 -9.22 -3.48 -9.10
CA MET A 51 -8.30 -2.39 -8.75
C MET A 51 -6.88 -2.61 -9.27
N ILE A 52 -6.38 -3.84 -9.23
CA ILE A 52 -5.08 -4.19 -9.79
C ILE A 52 -5.05 -3.91 -11.29
N ILE A 53 -6.07 -4.35 -12.03
CA ILE A 53 -6.18 -4.14 -13.48
C ILE A 53 -6.30 -2.64 -13.79
N LEU A 54 -7.12 -1.91 -13.04
CA LEU A 54 -7.33 -0.48 -13.22
C LEU A 54 -6.03 0.31 -13.03
N MET A 55 -5.30 0.04 -11.94
CA MET A 55 -4.06 0.75 -11.66
C MET A 55 -2.94 0.39 -12.63
N GLN A 56 -2.87 -0.89 -13.03
CA GLN A 56 -1.96 -1.32 -14.07
C GLN A 56 -2.24 -0.61 -15.40
N PHE A 57 -3.50 -0.46 -15.78
CA PHE A 57 -3.91 0.26 -16.97
C PHE A 57 -3.54 1.75 -16.88
N ILE A 58 -3.85 2.40 -15.76
CA ILE A 58 -3.52 3.82 -15.52
C ILE A 58 -2.00 4.04 -15.66
N LEU A 59 -1.18 3.21 -15.01
CA LEU A 59 0.27 3.41 -15.01
C LEU A 59 0.93 3.08 -16.36
N ARG A 60 0.46 2.04 -17.07
CA ARG A 60 1.11 1.59 -18.32
C ARG A 60 0.54 2.20 -19.59
N ARG A 61 -0.72 2.59 -19.59
CA ARG A 61 -1.45 2.98 -20.82
C ARG A 61 -1.87 4.44 -20.87
N THR A 62 -1.73 5.20 -19.77
CA THR A 62 -2.12 6.61 -19.77
C THR A 62 -0.91 7.53 -19.83
N VAL A 63 -1.14 8.76 -20.34
CA VAL A 63 -0.15 9.85 -20.37
C VAL A 63 0.30 10.19 -18.94
N TYR A 64 -0.62 10.10 -17.97
CA TYR A 64 -0.31 10.32 -16.57
C TYR A 64 0.79 9.36 -16.05
N GLY A 65 0.65 8.06 -16.32
CA GLY A 65 1.66 7.07 -15.92
C GLY A 65 3.04 7.36 -16.54
N GLN A 66 3.08 7.71 -17.84
CA GLN A 66 4.33 8.09 -18.50
C GLN A 66 4.97 9.32 -17.86
N GLN A 67 4.18 10.33 -17.50
CA GLN A 67 4.66 11.54 -16.83
C GLN A 67 5.19 11.23 -15.42
N VAL A 68 4.55 10.31 -14.67
CA VAL A 68 5.04 9.86 -13.35
C VAL A 68 6.43 9.25 -13.46
N TYR A 69 6.64 8.34 -14.41
CA TYR A 69 7.96 7.73 -14.64
C TYR A 69 8.99 8.74 -15.13
N ALA A 70 8.62 9.64 -16.03
CA ALA A 70 9.52 10.68 -16.54
C ALA A 70 10.01 11.63 -15.43
N ILE A 71 9.11 12.08 -14.53
CA ILE A 71 9.47 12.92 -13.39
C ILE A 71 10.38 12.16 -12.41
N GLY A 72 10.11 10.87 -12.22
CA GLY A 72 10.91 10.01 -11.34
C GLY A 72 12.32 9.76 -11.85
N SER A 73 12.49 9.61 -13.17
CA SER A 73 13.79 9.39 -13.80
C SER A 73 14.65 10.64 -13.83
N ASN A 74 14.12 11.76 -14.31
CA ASN A 74 14.83 13.03 -14.35
C ASN A 74 13.85 14.21 -14.31
N TYR A 75 13.80 14.86 -13.15
CA TYR A 75 12.90 16.00 -12.93
C TYR A 75 13.14 17.15 -13.91
N ASN A 76 14.43 17.50 -14.15
CA ASN A 76 14.78 18.63 -15.02
C ASN A 76 14.45 18.34 -16.49
N ALA A 77 14.74 17.15 -16.97
CA ALA A 77 14.40 16.74 -18.32
C ALA A 77 12.87 16.72 -18.54
N ALA A 78 12.12 16.20 -17.58
CA ALA A 78 10.65 16.20 -17.64
C ALA A 78 10.08 17.63 -17.65
N TYR A 79 10.65 18.54 -16.85
CA TYR A 79 10.25 19.93 -16.82
C TYR A 79 10.50 20.63 -18.16
N LEU A 80 11.69 20.43 -18.75
CA LEU A 80 12.05 20.98 -20.08
C LEU A 80 11.17 20.39 -21.20
N ALA A 81 10.70 19.16 -21.05
CA ALA A 81 9.73 18.54 -21.96
C ALA A 81 8.27 19.05 -21.74
N GLY A 82 8.07 20.05 -20.87
CA GLY A 82 6.76 20.66 -20.65
C GLY A 82 5.86 19.92 -19.66
N VAL A 83 6.37 18.92 -18.93
CA VAL A 83 5.58 18.19 -17.94
C VAL A 83 5.34 19.06 -16.70
N ARG A 84 4.09 19.26 -16.32
CA ARG A 84 3.69 20.00 -15.12
C ARG A 84 3.85 19.15 -13.87
N ALA A 85 5.08 19.05 -13.34
CA ALA A 85 5.42 18.16 -12.23
C ALA A 85 4.55 18.39 -10.97
N ALA A 86 4.15 19.63 -10.67
CA ALA A 86 3.28 19.94 -9.53
C ALA A 86 1.90 19.27 -9.68
N THR A 87 1.30 19.33 -10.87
CA THR A 87 -0.01 18.72 -11.16
C THR A 87 0.08 17.19 -11.06
N VAL A 88 1.12 16.60 -11.66
CA VAL A 88 1.32 15.14 -11.64
C VAL A 88 1.51 14.62 -10.21
N LYS A 89 2.32 15.30 -9.40
CA LYS A 89 2.50 14.99 -7.97
C LYS A 89 1.18 15.15 -7.19
N GLY A 90 0.43 16.23 -7.44
CA GLY A 90 -0.87 16.46 -6.80
C GLY A 90 -1.85 15.31 -7.07
N ILE A 91 -1.97 14.88 -8.33
CA ILE A 91 -2.81 13.72 -8.71
C ILE A 91 -2.32 12.44 -8.03
N ALA A 92 -1.00 12.22 -7.93
CA ALA A 92 -0.45 11.05 -7.25
C ALA A 92 -0.86 11.00 -5.76
N TYR A 93 -0.81 12.14 -5.06
CA TYR A 93 -1.26 12.22 -3.67
C TYR A 93 -2.77 11.98 -3.52
N ILE A 94 -3.59 12.54 -4.43
CA ILE A 94 -5.04 12.30 -4.44
C ILE A 94 -5.33 10.81 -4.65
N LEU A 95 -4.71 10.18 -5.65
CA LEU A 95 -4.86 8.74 -5.92
C LEU A 95 -4.41 7.89 -4.73
N SER A 96 -3.28 8.23 -4.12
CA SER A 96 -2.79 7.55 -2.92
C SER A 96 -3.79 7.64 -1.77
N GLY A 97 -4.39 8.82 -1.53
CA GLY A 97 -5.43 9.01 -0.50
C GLY A 97 -6.68 8.18 -0.77
N ILE A 98 -7.17 8.16 -2.01
CA ILE A 98 -8.34 7.37 -2.41
C ILE A 98 -8.06 5.87 -2.21
N LEU A 99 -6.91 5.38 -2.67
CA LEU A 99 -6.55 3.96 -2.53
C LEU A 99 -6.36 3.56 -1.06
N SER A 100 -5.76 4.43 -0.24
CA SER A 100 -5.62 4.19 1.20
C SER A 100 -6.96 4.12 1.91
N SER A 101 -7.91 4.99 1.55
CA SER A 101 -9.28 4.95 2.08
C SER A 101 -10.00 3.67 1.69
N LEU A 102 -9.89 3.26 0.43
CA LEU A 102 -10.47 1.99 -0.04
C LEU A 102 -9.85 0.78 0.67
N ALA A 103 -8.54 0.78 0.87
CA ALA A 103 -7.85 -0.28 1.63
C ALA A 103 -8.35 -0.34 3.09
N GLY A 104 -8.59 0.80 3.72
CA GLY A 104 -9.20 0.89 5.05
C GLY A 104 -10.60 0.29 5.09
N PHE A 105 -11.46 0.60 4.11
CA PHE A 105 -12.78 -0.02 4.01
C PHE A 105 -12.71 -1.55 3.82
N TRP A 106 -11.77 -2.03 3.01
CA TRP A 106 -11.58 -3.47 2.82
C TRP A 106 -11.08 -4.17 4.07
N LEU A 107 -10.20 -3.52 4.81
CA LEU A 107 -9.68 -4.03 6.06
C LEU A 107 -10.80 -4.18 7.12
N ILE A 108 -11.69 -3.18 7.22
CA ILE A 108 -12.87 -3.21 8.09
C ILE A 108 -13.84 -4.31 7.64
N ALA A 109 -14.10 -4.42 6.34
CA ALA A 109 -14.99 -5.44 5.78
C ALA A 109 -14.47 -6.87 6.03
N TYR A 110 -13.14 -7.05 5.96
CA TYR A 110 -12.51 -8.34 6.20
C TYR A 110 -12.55 -8.75 7.67
N ASN A 111 -12.24 -7.82 8.59
CA ASN A 111 -12.16 -8.12 10.01
C ASN A 111 -13.53 -8.10 10.72
N ASN A 112 -14.54 -7.46 10.14
CA ASN A 112 -15.88 -7.24 10.74
C ASN A 112 -15.87 -6.44 12.06
N PHE A 113 -14.79 -5.74 12.38
CA PHE A 113 -14.69 -4.82 13.50
C PHE A 113 -13.73 -3.67 13.17
N VAL A 114 -13.87 -2.57 13.92
CA VAL A 114 -13.07 -1.36 13.73
C VAL A 114 -12.33 -1.06 15.02
N PHE A 115 -11.02 -0.82 14.95
CA PHE A 115 -10.25 -0.31 16.07
C PHE A 115 -9.27 0.77 15.62
N VAL A 116 -8.90 1.62 16.55
CA VAL A 116 -7.96 2.72 16.29
C VAL A 116 -6.59 2.13 15.89
N ASN A 117 -5.93 2.74 14.92
CA ASN A 117 -4.63 2.30 14.39
C ASN A 117 -4.59 0.93 13.66
N MET A 118 -5.72 0.39 13.23
CA MET A 118 -5.80 -0.87 12.49
C MET A 118 -4.86 -0.92 11.27
N GLY A 119 -4.64 0.22 10.61
CA GLY A 119 -3.75 0.34 9.46
C GLY A 119 -2.26 0.40 9.78
N ALA A 120 -1.87 0.66 11.03
CA ALA A 120 -0.47 0.89 11.39
C ALA A 120 0.43 -0.32 11.09
N ALA A 121 -0.08 -1.55 11.29
CA ALA A 121 0.63 -2.79 11.00
C ALA A 121 0.97 -2.98 9.51
N TYR A 122 0.31 -2.26 8.60
CA TYR A 122 0.50 -2.38 7.16
C TYR A 122 1.44 -1.33 6.56
N VAL A 123 1.86 -0.32 7.34
CA VAL A 123 2.72 0.76 6.84
C VAL A 123 4.07 0.23 6.34
N LEU A 124 4.80 -0.49 7.17
CA LEU A 124 6.10 -1.05 6.79
C LEU A 124 5.99 -2.19 5.76
N PRO A 125 5.07 -3.16 5.89
CA PRO A 125 4.88 -4.19 4.87
C PRO A 125 4.52 -3.64 3.49
N SER A 126 3.77 -2.54 3.40
CA SER A 126 3.43 -1.94 2.10
C SER A 126 4.67 -1.39 1.38
N VAL A 127 5.57 -0.72 2.10
CA VAL A 127 6.85 -0.25 1.55
C VAL A 127 7.72 -1.44 1.13
N ALA A 128 7.78 -2.48 1.98
CA ALA A 128 8.52 -3.71 1.65
C ALA A 128 7.99 -4.37 0.38
N ALA A 129 6.67 -4.47 0.21
CA ALA A 129 6.06 -5.04 -1.00
C ALA A 129 6.47 -4.31 -2.27
N VAL A 130 6.55 -2.97 -2.21
CA VAL A 130 6.97 -2.12 -3.33
C VAL A 130 8.43 -2.38 -3.68
N VAL A 131 9.32 -2.46 -2.68
CA VAL A 131 10.76 -2.71 -2.86
C VAL A 131 11.02 -4.12 -3.39
N ILE A 132 10.39 -5.15 -2.80
CA ILE A 132 10.45 -6.54 -3.28
C ILE A 132 9.96 -6.63 -4.73
N GLY A 133 8.94 -5.84 -5.06
CA GLY A 133 8.39 -5.74 -6.41
C GLY A 133 9.31 -5.08 -7.43
N GLY A 134 10.52 -4.65 -7.02
CA GLY A 134 11.52 -4.05 -7.91
C GLY A 134 11.25 -2.58 -8.23
N THR A 135 10.48 -1.86 -7.42
CA THR A 135 10.27 -0.43 -7.58
C THR A 135 11.38 0.34 -6.87
N SER A 136 12.05 1.23 -7.59
CA SER A 136 13.13 2.06 -7.06
C SER A 136 12.59 3.10 -6.09
N LEU A 137 13.17 3.16 -4.88
CA LEU A 137 12.90 4.22 -3.91
C LEU A 137 13.45 5.58 -4.36
N ALA A 138 14.45 5.58 -5.24
CA ALA A 138 14.98 6.80 -5.85
C ALA A 138 14.06 7.37 -6.93
N GLY A 139 13.08 6.59 -7.40
CA GLY A 139 12.12 6.97 -8.44
C GLY A 139 12.52 6.50 -9.85
N GLY A 140 11.66 6.78 -10.82
CA GLY A 140 11.89 6.55 -12.24
C GLY A 140 11.69 5.11 -12.72
N GLU A 141 11.89 4.12 -11.88
CA GLU A 141 11.78 2.71 -12.23
C GLU A 141 10.85 1.97 -11.28
N GLY A 142 10.05 1.08 -11.83
CA GLY A 142 9.15 0.24 -11.07
C GLY A 142 8.07 -0.42 -11.91
N SER A 143 7.45 -1.43 -11.32
CA SER A 143 6.36 -2.17 -11.96
C SER A 143 5.24 -2.42 -10.94
N TYR A 144 4.04 -2.02 -11.30
CA TYR A 144 2.87 -2.30 -10.45
C TYR A 144 2.61 -3.80 -10.31
N THR A 145 2.83 -4.57 -11.38
CA THR A 145 2.75 -6.04 -11.31
C THR A 145 3.80 -6.63 -10.36
N GLY A 146 5.00 -6.07 -10.35
CA GLY A 146 6.04 -6.43 -9.38
C GLY A 146 5.59 -6.17 -7.95
N THR A 147 5.02 -5.00 -7.67
CA THR A 147 4.48 -4.66 -6.34
C THR A 147 3.38 -5.62 -5.89
N VAL A 148 2.48 -6.01 -6.80
CA VAL A 148 1.45 -7.02 -6.50
C VAL A 148 2.07 -8.37 -6.14
N LEU A 149 3.07 -8.84 -6.90
CA LEU A 149 3.78 -10.08 -6.58
C LEU A 149 4.54 -9.97 -5.25
N GLY A 150 5.18 -8.82 -4.99
CA GLY A 150 5.83 -8.54 -3.71
C GLY A 150 4.87 -8.61 -2.52
N SER A 151 3.65 -8.07 -2.66
CA SER A 151 2.62 -8.15 -1.62
C SER A 151 2.14 -9.58 -1.39
N VAL A 152 2.01 -10.40 -2.44
CA VAL A 152 1.64 -11.82 -2.33
C VAL A 152 2.74 -12.60 -1.59
N ILE A 153 4.01 -12.36 -1.92
CA ILE A 153 5.15 -13.01 -1.26
C ILE A 153 5.17 -12.67 0.23
N LEU A 154 5.02 -11.39 0.59
CA LEU A 154 4.99 -10.96 1.99
C LEU A 154 3.81 -11.56 2.76
N THR A 155 2.63 -11.61 2.13
CA THR A 155 1.44 -12.20 2.75
C THR A 155 1.61 -13.71 2.95
N ALA A 156 2.22 -14.40 1.99
CA ALA A 156 2.54 -15.82 2.11
C ALA A 156 3.55 -16.07 3.26
N LEU A 157 4.57 -15.23 3.35
CA LEU A 157 5.55 -15.28 4.45
C LEU A 157 4.88 -15.03 5.80
N ALA A 158 4.04 -14.00 5.92
CA ALA A 158 3.29 -13.72 7.14
C ALA A 158 2.37 -14.90 7.52
N SER A 159 1.71 -15.52 6.54
CA SER A 159 0.87 -16.70 6.77
C SER A 159 1.68 -17.90 7.25
N LEU A 160 2.87 -18.12 6.70
CA LEU A 160 3.79 -19.18 7.13
C LEU A 160 4.19 -18.99 8.61
N LEU A 161 4.50 -17.75 9.01
CA LEU A 161 4.86 -17.44 10.40
C LEU A 161 3.70 -17.70 11.38
N VAL A 162 2.46 -17.48 10.93
CA VAL A 162 1.27 -17.86 11.74
C VAL A 162 1.20 -19.36 11.94
N VAL A 163 1.42 -20.15 10.89
CA VAL A 163 1.40 -21.63 10.97
C VAL A 163 2.51 -22.17 11.89
N LEU A 164 3.66 -21.49 11.92
CA LEU A 164 4.78 -21.81 12.82
C LEU A 164 4.54 -21.37 14.27
N HIS A 165 3.33 -20.92 14.60
CA HIS A 165 2.94 -20.46 15.95
C HIS A 165 3.86 -19.35 16.51
N THR A 166 4.44 -18.53 15.63
CA THR A 166 5.28 -17.40 16.03
C THR A 166 4.42 -16.34 16.71
N ASP A 167 4.83 -15.86 17.86
CA ASP A 167 4.17 -14.77 18.57
C ASP A 167 4.19 -13.46 17.74
N GLU A 168 3.26 -12.54 18.02
CA GLU A 168 3.13 -11.26 17.30
C GLU A 168 4.44 -10.45 17.34
N ALA A 169 5.15 -10.46 18.49
CA ALA A 169 6.45 -9.83 18.61
C ALA A 169 7.50 -10.46 17.66
N GLY A 170 7.52 -11.79 17.57
CA GLY A 170 8.40 -12.52 16.66
C GLY A 170 8.12 -12.18 15.18
N ARG A 171 6.85 -12.04 14.78
CA ARG A 171 6.48 -11.63 13.42
C ARG A 171 6.95 -10.22 13.09
N GLN A 172 6.81 -9.28 14.02
CA GLN A 172 7.28 -7.90 13.82
C GLN A 172 8.80 -7.85 13.67
N ILE A 173 9.54 -8.62 14.47
CA ILE A 173 11.00 -8.73 14.35
C ILE A 173 11.39 -9.31 12.98
N ILE A 174 10.77 -10.40 12.55
CA ILE A 174 11.05 -11.03 11.25
C ILE A 174 10.72 -10.09 10.10
N ASN A 175 9.58 -9.41 10.13
CA ASN A 175 9.20 -8.42 9.13
C ASN A 175 10.20 -7.26 9.07
N GLY A 176 10.67 -6.76 10.23
CA GLY A 176 11.69 -5.72 10.30
C GLY A 176 13.03 -6.20 9.73
N LEU A 177 13.44 -7.43 10.05
CA LEU A 177 14.69 -8.02 9.57
C LEU A 177 14.66 -8.26 8.05
N VAL A 178 13.54 -8.75 7.52
CA VAL A 178 13.32 -8.89 6.06
C VAL A 178 13.45 -7.54 5.37
N LEU A 179 12.86 -6.48 5.94
CA LEU A 179 12.96 -5.12 5.43
C LEU A 179 14.41 -4.61 5.39
N ILE A 180 15.15 -4.77 6.48
CA ILE A 180 16.56 -4.36 6.59
C ILE A 180 17.41 -5.11 5.56
N LEU A 181 17.21 -6.43 5.43
CA LEU A 181 17.94 -7.28 4.49
C LEU A 181 17.66 -6.87 3.04
N LEU A 182 16.41 -6.59 2.70
CA LEU A 182 16.02 -6.12 1.37
C LEU A 182 16.61 -4.75 1.06
N LEU A 183 16.57 -3.80 1.99
CA LEU A 183 17.19 -2.49 1.82
C LEU A 183 18.70 -2.60 1.65
N ALA A 184 19.36 -3.47 2.43
CA ALA A 184 20.79 -3.71 2.33
C ALA A 184 21.18 -4.32 0.97
N LEU A 185 20.39 -5.26 0.46
CA LEU A 185 20.59 -5.85 -0.88
C LEU A 185 20.35 -4.82 -1.99
N TYR A 186 19.31 -3.99 -1.84
CA TYR A 186 18.98 -2.96 -2.81
C TYR A 186 20.05 -1.87 -2.89
N THR A 187 20.64 -1.47 -1.76
CA THR A 187 21.70 -0.45 -1.69
C THR A 187 23.01 -0.93 -2.33
N ARG A 188 23.20 -2.24 -2.50
CA ARG A 188 24.38 -2.82 -3.14
C ARG A 188 24.31 -2.84 -4.68
N GLN A 189 23.19 -2.52 -5.29
CA GLN A 189 23.14 -2.37 -6.75
C GLN A 189 23.86 -1.05 -7.08
N PRO A 190 25.02 -1.09 -7.78
CA PRO A 190 25.71 0.12 -8.18
C PRO A 190 24.75 0.89 -9.09
N ALA A 191 24.49 2.14 -8.75
CA ALA A 191 23.85 3.07 -9.66
C ALA A 191 24.68 3.05 -10.95
N ILE A 192 24.17 2.44 -12.01
CA ILE A 192 24.76 2.54 -13.34
C ILE A 192 24.65 4.02 -13.68
N ARG A 193 25.74 4.75 -13.46
CA ARG A 193 25.89 6.13 -13.89
C ARG A 193 25.76 6.13 -15.42
N GLN A 194 24.64 6.64 -15.90
CA GLN A 194 24.52 7.22 -17.23
C GLN A 194 24.62 8.74 -17.10
#